data_3529e10332d00d75a256ebb213d5ee5d
#
_entry.id   3529e10332d00d75a256ebb213d5ee5d
#
_cell.length_a   1.000
_cell.length_b   1.000
_cell.length_c   1.000
_cell.angle_alpha   90.00
_cell.angle_beta   90.00
_cell.angle_gamma   90.00
#
_symmetry.space_group_name_H-M   'P 1'
#
loop_
_entity.id
_entity.type
_entity.pdbx_description
1 polymer ?
#
loop_
_entity_poly.entity_id
_entity_poly.type
_entity_poly.pdbx_seq_one_letter_code
_entity_poly.pdbx_strand_id
1 'polypeptide(L)'
;MLDEHFSYERNDDVEGVLATLAEDATHDIVGFPTGPTRGRDAARKFYEGLFDDLAEGEVSSLRRLYGDGFLVDESLWKGTAPGRPFGLEGRNRPLSFRLLHVIEFTGEGLIQKEQVWLDLAAIFQQLPQDEA
;
A
#
# COMPACT_ATOMS: atom_id res chain seq x y z
N MET A 1 5.41 14.13 -4.57
CA MET A 1 4.05 13.54 -4.40
C MET A 1 4.07 12.16 -3.75
N LEU A 2 4.85 11.21 -4.26
CA LEU A 2 4.89 9.87 -3.67
C LEU A 2 5.45 9.87 -2.24
N ASP A 3 6.47 10.68 -1.97
CA ASP A 3 7.04 10.78 -0.63
C ASP A 3 6.03 11.37 0.37
N GLU A 4 5.21 12.33 -0.06
CA GLU A 4 4.11 12.87 0.73
C GLU A 4 3.07 11.78 1.01
N HIS A 5 2.70 11.01 0.00
CA HIS A 5 1.77 9.89 0.12
C HIS A 5 2.27 8.88 1.15
N PHE A 6 3.53 8.46 1.05
CA PHE A 6 4.14 7.53 2.01
C PHE A 6 4.24 8.12 3.41
N SER A 7 4.49 9.43 3.54
CA SER A 7 4.51 10.11 4.84
C SER A 7 3.15 10.03 5.52
N TYR A 8 2.07 10.25 4.78
CA TYR A 8 0.71 10.13 5.32
C TYR A 8 0.40 8.69 5.72
N GLU A 9 0.82 7.70 4.94
CA GLU A 9 0.65 6.29 5.29
C GLU A 9 1.40 5.94 6.58
N ARG A 10 2.63 6.44 6.74
CA ARG A 10 3.43 6.20 7.94
C ARG A 10 2.75 6.71 9.20
N ASN A 11 2.03 7.81 9.10
CA ASN A 11 1.34 8.45 10.22
C ASN A 11 -0.13 7.99 10.36
N ASP A 12 -0.56 6.97 9.60
CA ASP A 12 -1.92 6.48 9.56
C ASP A 12 -2.94 7.59 9.26
N ASP A 13 -2.55 8.56 8.43
CA ASP A 13 -3.36 9.72 8.09
C ASP A 13 -4.15 9.45 6.81
N VAL A 14 -5.34 8.87 6.96
CA VAL A 14 -6.20 8.53 5.82
C VAL A 14 -6.55 9.77 4.99
N GLU A 15 -6.93 10.88 5.64
CA GLU A 15 -7.29 12.10 4.92
C GLU A 15 -6.11 12.66 4.12
N GLY A 16 -4.90 12.61 4.68
CA GLY A 16 -3.69 13.01 3.97
C GLY A 16 -3.42 12.13 2.76
N VAL A 17 -3.54 10.81 2.92
CA VAL A 17 -3.38 9.86 1.81
C VAL A 17 -4.38 10.17 0.69
N LEU A 18 -5.65 10.36 1.03
CA LEU A 18 -6.69 10.65 0.04
C LEU A 18 -6.46 11.97 -0.70
N ALA A 19 -5.87 12.95 -0.02
CA ALA A 19 -5.55 14.24 -0.65
C ALA A 19 -4.49 14.12 -1.76
N THR A 20 -3.68 13.07 -1.75
CA THR A 20 -2.70 12.81 -2.83
C THR A 20 -3.32 12.15 -4.06
N LEU A 21 -4.55 11.68 -3.96
CA LEU A 21 -5.24 10.94 -5.01
C LEU A 21 -6.18 11.85 -5.80
N ALA A 22 -6.30 11.60 -7.11
CA ALA A 22 -7.40 12.17 -7.90
C ALA A 22 -8.74 11.61 -7.39
N GLU A 23 -9.85 12.34 -7.62
CA GLU A 23 -11.18 11.91 -7.15
C GLU A 23 -11.58 10.54 -7.67
N ASP A 24 -11.23 10.25 -8.91
CA ASP A 24 -11.56 8.98 -9.58
C ASP A 24 -10.36 8.05 -9.70
N ALA A 25 -9.36 8.21 -8.83
CA ALA A 25 -8.14 7.41 -8.87
C ALA A 25 -8.44 5.92 -8.81
N THR A 26 -7.70 5.15 -9.58
CA THR A 26 -7.74 3.68 -9.54
C THR A 26 -6.65 3.19 -8.59
N HIS A 27 -7.03 2.28 -7.71
CA HIS A 27 -6.14 1.64 -6.75
C HIS A 27 -6.22 0.13 -6.95
N ASP A 28 -5.09 -0.50 -7.21
CA ASP A 28 -5.04 -1.91 -7.55
C ASP A 28 -3.89 -2.59 -6.80
N ILE A 29 -4.24 -3.39 -5.81
CA ILE A 29 -3.29 -4.28 -5.15
C ILE A 29 -3.33 -5.59 -5.91
N VAL A 30 -2.35 -5.82 -6.75
CA VAL A 30 -2.29 -6.99 -7.61
C VAL A 30 -2.18 -8.26 -6.75
N GLY A 31 -3.05 -9.20 -7.01
CA GLY A 31 -3.16 -10.43 -6.22
C GLY A 31 -4.21 -10.39 -5.11
N PHE A 32 -4.83 -9.24 -4.86
CA PHE A 32 -5.93 -9.12 -3.91
C PHE A 32 -7.23 -9.62 -4.56
N PRO A 33 -8.05 -10.38 -3.81
CA PRO A 33 -9.30 -10.93 -4.38
C PRO A 33 -10.31 -9.89 -4.82
N THR A 34 -10.25 -8.68 -4.24
CA THR A 34 -11.19 -7.60 -4.58
C THR A 34 -10.96 -6.99 -5.95
N GLY A 35 -9.76 -7.20 -6.53
CA GLY A 35 -9.38 -6.56 -7.79
C GLY A 35 -9.22 -5.04 -7.66
N PRO A 36 -9.10 -4.34 -8.79
CA PRO A 36 -8.98 -2.88 -8.79
C PRO A 36 -10.22 -2.20 -8.22
N THR A 37 -10.01 -1.12 -7.47
CA THR A 37 -11.07 -0.27 -6.95
C THR A 37 -10.91 1.14 -7.51
N ARG A 38 -11.99 1.92 -7.51
CA ARG A 38 -11.99 3.26 -8.08
C ARG A 38 -12.64 4.25 -7.14
N GLY A 39 -12.06 5.44 -7.06
CA GLY A 39 -12.58 6.56 -6.29
C GLY A 39 -12.04 6.61 -4.87
N ARG A 40 -12.16 7.81 -4.27
CA ARG A 40 -11.63 8.06 -2.92
C ARG A 40 -12.35 7.27 -1.84
N ASP A 41 -13.64 6.99 -1.99
CA ASP A 41 -14.40 6.22 -0.99
C ASP A 41 -13.88 4.80 -0.88
N ALA A 42 -13.61 4.15 -2.01
CA ALA A 42 -13.02 2.80 -2.01
C ALA A 42 -11.60 2.82 -1.44
N ALA A 43 -10.80 3.83 -1.78
CA ALA A 43 -9.47 4.01 -1.24
C ALA A 43 -9.50 4.21 0.28
N ARG A 44 -10.45 5.00 0.78
CA ARG A 44 -10.64 5.21 2.22
C ARG A 44 -10.83 3.89 2.96
N LYS A 45 -11.71 3.05 2.47
CA LYS A 45 -11.97 1.73 3.09
C LYS A 45 -10.72 0.86 3.10
N PHE A 46 -9.97 0.88 2.00
CA PHE A 46 -8.72 0.12 1.91
C PHE A 46 -7.70 0.59 2.96
N TYR A 47 -7.44 1.90 3.04
CA TYR A 47 -6.43 2.44 3.96
C TYR A 47 -6.86 2.30 5.42
N GLU A 48 -8.13 2.46 5.75
CA GLU A 48 -8.64 2.23 7.11
C GLU A 48 -8.37 0.78 7.53
N GLY A 49 -8.67 -0.19 6.67
CA GLY A 49 -8.40 -1.60 6.94
C GLY A 49 -6.90 -1.89 7.05
N LEU A 50 -6.11 -1.30 6.14
CA LEU A 50 -4.67 -1.48 6.15
C LEU A 50 -4.03 -0.99 7.46
N PHE A 51 -4.45 0.18 7.94
CA PHE A 51 -3.91 0.76 9.17
C PHE A 51 -4.34 0.00 10.42
N ASP A 52 -5.48 -0.70 10.37
CA ASP A 52 -5.89 -1.61 11.44
C ASP A 52 -5.06 -2.91 11.43
N ASP A 53 -4.70 -3.40 10.26
CA ASP A 53 -4.01 -4.67 10.10
C ASP A 53 -2.50 -4.59 10.25
N LEU A 54 -1.91 -3.44 9.91
CA LEU A 54 -0.46 -3.20 9.93
C LEU A 54 -0.15 -1.96 10.77
N ALA A 55 0.89 -2.03 11.57
CA ALA A 55 1.26 -0.95 12.49
C ALA A 55 2.78 -0.72 12.49
N GLU A 56 3.16 0.46 12.98
CA GLU A 56 4.57 0.86 13.16
C GLU A 56 5.38 0.74 11.86
N GLY A 57 4.71 0.94 10.73
CA GLY A 57 5.31 0.73 9.42
C GLY A 57 6.24 1.84 8.98
N GLU A 58 7.34 1.43 8.36
CA GLU A 58 8.25 2.31 7.64
C GLU A 58 8.43 1.78 6.23
N VAL A 59 8.36 2.68 5.25
CA VAL A 59 8.60 2.38 3.85
C VAL A 59 9.92 3.01 3.45
N SER A 60 10.84 2.19 2.95
CA SER A 60 12.13 2.65 2.43
C SER A 60 12.16 2.40 0.92
N SER A 61 12.32 3.47 0.15
CA SER A 61 12.48 3.33 -1.30
C SER A 61 13.85 2.74 -1.61
N LEU A 62 13.87 1.61 -2.30
CA LEU A 62 15.10 0.93 -2.73
C LEU A 62 15.54 1.40 -4.10
N ARG A 63 14.58 1.64 -4.99
CA ARG A 63 14.85 2.03 -6.36
C ARG A 63 13.65 2.76 -6.93
N ARG A 64 13.90 3.87 -7.62
CA ARG A 64 12.85 4.65 -8.24
C ARG A 64 13.21 4.97 -9.68
N LEU A 65 12.30 4.70 -10.61
CA LEU A 65 12.43 5.00 -12.03
C LEU A 65 11.34 5.98 -12.42
N TYR A 66 11.70 6.98 -13.21
CA TYR A 66 10.77 8.04 -13.62
C TYR A 66 10.54 8.00 -15.12
N GLY A 67 9.31 8.29 -15.51
CA GLY A 67 8.93 8.52 -16.89
C GLY A 67 8.02 9.73 -17.00
N ASP A 68 7.51 9.98 -18.18
CA ASP A 68 6.59 11.11 -18.42
C ASP A 68 5.21 10.75 -17.86
N GLY A 69 4.84 11.42 -16.77
CA GLY A 69 3.54 11.21 -16.10
C GLY A 69 3.45 9.95 -15.26
N PHE A 70 4.55 9.25 -15.01
CA PHE A 70 4.54 8.05 -14.16
C PHE A 70 5.87 7.84 -13.44
N LEU A 71 5.85 7.01 -12.42
CA LEU A 71 7.05 6.48 -11.79
C LEU A 71 6.86 5.03 -11.37
N VAL A 72 7.96 4.34 -11.20
CA VAL A 72 8.02 2.99 -10.62
C VAL A 72 8.89 3.07 -9.37
N ASP A 73 8.39 2.57 -8.25
CA ASP A 73 9.12 2.58 -6.98
C ASP A 73 9.15 1.18 -6.40
N GLU A 74 10.36 0.66 -6.21
CA GLU A 74 10.58 -0.56 -5.44
C GLU A 74 10.90 -0.17 -4.01
N SER A 75 10.12 -0.66 -3.06
CA SER A 75 10.23 -0.29 -1.65
C SER A 75 10.29 -1.51 -0.76
N LEU A 76 10.79 -1.30 0.45
CA LEU A 76 10.73 -2.27 1.54
C LEU A 76 9.85 -1.70 2.64
N TRP A 77 8.83 -2.45 3.03
CA TRP A 77 8.00 -2.13 4.19
C TRP A 77 8.44 -2.98 5.38
N LYS A 78 8.57 -2.36 6.55
CA LYS A 78 8.87 -3.03 7.81
C LYS A 78 7.95 -2.50 8.90
N GLY A 79 7.40 -3.38 9.71
CA GLY A 79 6.53 -3.00 10.81
C GLY A 79 6.03 -4.23 11.55
N THR A 80 4.84 -4.12 12.12
CA THR A 80 4.17 -5.20 12.84
C THR A 80 2.79 -5.46 12.27
N ALA A 81 2.24 -6.64 12.57
CA ALA A 81 0.95 -7.08 12.07
C ALA A 81 -0.02 -7.37 13.23
N PRO A 82 -0.65 -6.35 13.83
CA PRO A 82 -1.59 -6.56 14.93
C PRO A 82 -2.94 -7.15 14.50
N GLY A 83 -3.33 -6.96 13.24
CA GLY A 83 -4.62 -7.42 12.71
C GLY A 83 -4.50 -8.68 11.87
N ARG A 84 -5.25 -8.69 10.77
CA ARG A 84 -5.27 -9.83 9.83
C ARG A 84 -4.90 -9.37 8.43
N PRO A 85 -3.65 -8.95 8.20
CA PRO A 85 -3.25 -8.48 6.89
C PRO A 85 -3.37 -9.63 5.88
N PHE A 86 -3.98 -9.34 4.72
CA PHE A 86 -4.15 -10.30 3.63
C PHE A 86 -4.88 -11.58 4.05
N GLY A 87 -5.73 -11.50 5.09
CA GLY A 87 -6.46 -12.66 5.62
C GLY A 87 -5.66 -13.57 6.55
N LEU A 88 -4.41 -13.25 6.82
CA LEU A 88 -3.53 -14.05 7.68
C LEU A 88 -3.55 -13.52 9.11
N GLU A 89 -3.35 -14.43 10.07
CA GLU A 89 -3.23 -14.06 11.48
C GLU A 89 -1.89 -13.34 11.72
N GLY A 90 -1.94 -12.05 12.03
CA GLY A 90 -0.72 -11.28 12.28
C GLY A 90 -0.09 -11.54 13.64
N ARG A 91 -0.90 -11.63 14.69
CA ARG A 91 -0.49 -11.89 16.08
C ARG A 91 0.60 -10.93 16.58
N ASN A 92 0.56 -9.67 16.13
CA ASN A 92 1.57 -8.65 16.44
C ASN A 92 2.99 -9.04 16.06
N ARG A 93 3.16 -9.96 15.10
CA ARG A 93 4.49 -10.37 14.66
C ARG A 93 5.16 -9.29 13.85
N PRO A 94 6.50 -9.19 13.92
CA PRO A 94 7.25 -8.39 12.97
C PRO A 94 7.01 -8.89 11.55
N LEU A 95 6.89 -7.96 10.62
CA LEU A 95 6.66 -8.28 9.22
C LEU A 95 7.48 -7.33 8.35
N SER A 96 8.14 -7.88 7.35
CA SER A 96 8.78 -7.07 6.32
C SER A 96 8.59 -7.69 4.96
N PHE A 97 8.40 -6.87 3.95
CA PHE A 97 8.23 -7.36 2.57
C PHE A 97 8.57 -6.26 1.58
N ARG A 98 9.01 -6.70 0.40
CA ARG A 98 9.20 -5.78 -0.72
C ARG A 98 7.89 -5.57 -1.45
N LEU A 99 7.73 -4.38 -2.00
CA LEU A 99 6.58 -4.03 -2.83
C LEU A 99 7.04 -3.15 -3.98
N LEU A 100 6.31 -3.25 -5.09
CA LEU A 100 6.55 -2.46 -6.27
C LEU A 100 5.32 -1.62 -6.56
N HIS A 101 5.50 -0.31 -6.60
CA HIS A 101 4.45 0.64 -6.97
C HIS A 101 4.66 1.07 -8.41
N VAL A 102 3.59 1.07 -9.20
CA VAL A 102 3.53 1.74 -10.49
C VAL A 102 2.48 2.84 -10.36
N ILE A 103 2.90 4.09 -10.45
CA ILE A 103 2.08 5.26 -10.17
C ILE A 103 1.96 6.09 -11.44
N GLU A 104 0.72 6.41 -11.83
CA GLU A 104 0.43 7.34 -12.91
C GLU A 104 -0.19 8.60 -12.33
N PHE A 105 0.25 9.76 -12.80
CA PHE A 105 -0.18 11.05 -12.28
C PHE A 105 -1.11 11.77 -13.25
N THR A 106 -1.99 12.62 -12.70
CA THR A 106 -2.75 13.59 -13.49
C THR A 106 -1.81 14.73 -13.93
N GLY A 107 -2.28 15.56 -14.86
CA GLY A 107 -1.57 16.78 -15.25
C GLY A 107 -1.36 17.75 -14.09
N GLU A 108 -2.16 17.66 -13.03
CA GLU A 108 -2.06 18.48 -11.83
C GLU A 108 -1.13 17.88 -10.76
N GLY A 109 -0.56 16.71 -11.02
CA GLY A 109 0.37 16.06 -10.10
C GLY A 109 -0.27 15.20 -9.03
N LEU A 110 -1.58 14.91 -9.11
CA LEU A 110 -2.24 13.96 -8.23
C LEU A 110 -2.07 12.53 -8.76
N ILE A 111 -2.17 11.55 -7.87
CA ILE A 111 -2.11 10.15 -8.25
C ILE A 111 -3.42 9.75 -8.93
N GLN A 112 -3.36 9.37 -10.21
CA GLN A 112 -4.51 8.91 -10.97
C GLN A 112 -4.69 7.40 -10.89
N LYS A 113 -3.57 6.67 -10.86
CA LYS A 113 -3.58 5.22 -10.77
C LYS A 113 -2.40 4.75 -9.94
N GLU A 114 -2.68 3.92 -8.96
CA GLU A 114 -1.68 3.28 -8.14
C GLU A 114 -1.86 1.78 -8.23
N GLN A 115 -0.87 1.09 -8.79
CA GLN A 115 -0.80 -0.36 -8.80
C GLN A 115 0.33 -0.80 -7.90
N VAL A 116 0.07 -1.81 -7.08
CA VAL A 116 1.04 -2.32 -6.12
C VAL A 116 1.13 -3.82 -6.26
N TRP A 117 2.35 -4.31 -6.43
CA TRP A 117 2.67 -5.73 -6.37
C TRP A 117 3.41 -6.00 -5.07
N LEU A 118 2.93 -6.98 -4.30
CA LEU A 118 3.51 -7.34 -3.01
C LEU A 118 4.24 -8.68 -3.12
N ASP A 119 5.28 -8.85 -2.33
CA ASP A 119 5.93 -10.15 -2.17
C ASP A 119 5.09 -11.01 -1.21
N LEU A 120 3.99 -11.58 -1.71
CA LEU A 120 3.07 -12.38 -0.90
C LEU A 120 3.73 -13.65 -0.37
N ALA A 121 4.66 -14.24 -1.10
CA ALA A 121 5.37 -15.43 -0.63
C ALA A 121 6.14 -15.14 0.67
N ALA A 122 6.83 -13.99 0.73
CA ALA A 122 7.54 -13.58 1.94
C ALA A 122 6.56 -13.33 3.10
N ILE A 123 5.41 -12.73 2.83
CA ILE A 123 4.38 -12.47 3.84
C ILE A 123 3.85 -13.79 4.39
N PHE A 124 3.51 -14.75 3.52
CA PHE A 124 3.00 -16.06 3.94
C PHE A 124 4.02 -16.84 4.77
N GLN A 125 5.32 -16.67 4.51
CA GLN A 125 6.36 -17.33 5.28
C GLN A 125 6.55 -16.74 6.68
N GLN A 126 6.28 -15.45 6.85
CA GLN A 126 6.51 -14.73 8.10
C GLN A 126 5.32 -14.78 9.06
N LEU A 127 4.10 -14.89 8.53
CA LEU A 127 2.90 -14.87 9.35
C LEU A 127 2.36 -16.28 9.55
N PRO A 128 1.81 -16.58 10.74
CA PRO A 128 1.19 -17.88 10.97
C PRO A 128 -0.03 -18.03 10.08
N GLN A 129 -0.14 -19.20 9.48
CA GLN A 129 -1.32 -19.56 8.69
C GLN A 129 -2.27 -20.38 9.57
N ASP A 130 -3.58 -20.20 9.33
CA ASP A 130 -4.57 -21.01 10.03
C ASP A 130 -4.40 -22.45 9.59
N GLU A 131 -4.21 -23.36 10.56
CA GLU A 131 -4.22 -24.78 10.29
C GLU A 131 -5.67 -25.22 10.08
N ALA A 132 -5.87 -25.99 9.05
CA ALA A 132 -7.17 -26.57 8.78
C ALA A 132 -7.53 -27.64 9.82
#